data_930795755f09adb4aa7851ea5690db3a
#
_entry.id   930795755f09adb4aa7851ea5690db3a
#
_cell.length_a   1.000
_cell.length_b   1.000
_cell.length_c   1.000
_cell.angle_alpha   90.00
_cell.angle_beta   90.00
_cell.angle_gamma   90.00
#
_symmetry.space_group_name_H-M   'P 1'
#
loop_
_entity.id
_entity.type
_entity.pdbx_description
1 polymer ?
#
loop_
_entity_poly.entity_id
_entity_poly.type
_entity_poly.pdbx_seq_one_letter_code
_entity_poly.pdbx_strand_id
1 'polypeptide(L)'
;MEMQVDFLIVGQGLAGSLLAKGLRARGKTVRVVDDGWKSSASQVAAGLMTPLTGRRFTLTKDYPQLFATARQALTVAEVFRPLDVYRMFVDEEQRSKGLKRAECGSCQPFIRKITQHQGEFDASLTDAFGGAMMQGAWVDLPKLLADARAELKAAGCMIEDIFEPEEMRDHPADIAWKGVSAGGIIFCDGYKSALRGPFKNLAWQPAKGEALNITSNAPQGAFILNREGWALPLGGGRWRTGTNWQWDQLDETPTEAQKTKLIARFQGYFAHPVGVDVTAHVAGVRPCTADNHPFLGTHPTLPRVHILNGLGPRGTVWAPTAVNEMVAYLVDGCPIRPECDVRRKLSRTVG
;
A
#
# COMPACT_ATOMS: atom_id res chain seq x y z
N MET A 1 32.06 19.78 1.33
CA MET A 1 32.13 18.88 2.50
C MET A 1 31.21 17.70 2.20
N GLU A 2 31.71 16.49 2.32
CA GLU A 2 30.95 15.28 2.19
C GLU A 2 29.98 15.18 3.37
N MET A 3 28.71 14.91 3.08
CA MET A 3 27.67 14.88 4.10
C MET A 3 27.54 13.46 4.65
N GLN A 4 27.90 13.28 5.91
CA GLN A 4 27.86 11.96 6.56
C GLN A 4 26.53 11.76 7.31
N VAL A 5 25.89 10.59 7.12
CA VAL A 5 24.65 10.17 7.80
C VAL A 5 24.69 8.70 8.18
N ASP A 6 23.84 8.29 9.14
CA ASP A 6 23.68 6.86 9.44
C ASP A 6 23.05 6.11 8.25
N PHE A 7 22.00 6.69 7.64
CA PHE A 7 21.29 6.03 6.53
C PHE A 7 20.88 6.99 5.42
N LEU A 8 21.05 6.54 4.17
CA LEU A 8 20.43 7.11 2.97
C LEU A 8 19.22 6.24 2.58
N ILE A 9 18.03 6.81 2.56
CA ILE A 9 16.79 6.12 2.20
C ILE A 9 16.44 6.49 0.75
N VAL A 10 16.23 5.50 -0.09
CA VAL A 10 15.85 5.68 -1.50
C VAL A 10 14.34 5.54 -1.65
N GLY A 11 13.67 6.61 -2.03
CA GLY A 11 12.22 6.69 -2.22
C GLY A 11 11.45 7.24 -1.01
N GLN A 12 10.62 8.25 -1.24
CA GLN A 12 9.75 8.90 -0.24
C GLN A 12 8.29 8.45 -0.42
N GLY A 13 8.06 7.16 -0.74
CA GLY A 13 6.74 6.54 -0.64
C GLY A 13 6.35 6.25 0.81
N LEU A 14 5.30 5.45 1.00
CA LEU A 14 4.81 5.07 2.34
C LEU A 14 5.91 4.43 3.20
N ALA A 15 6.68 3.50 2.64
CA ALA A 15 7.77 2.81 3.33
C ALA A 15 8.86 3.78 3.78
N GLY A 16 9.42 4.55 2.84
CA GLY A 16 10.52 5.47 3.14
C GLY A 16 10.13 6.62 4.07
N SER A 17 8.91 7.17 3.93
CA SER A 17 8.41 8.21 4.82
C SER A 17 8.29 7.74 6.27
N LEU A 18 7.68 6.57 6.50
CA LEU A 18 7.54 6.02 7.83
C LEU A 18 8.88 5.55 8.41
N LEU A 19 9.76 4.97 7.57
CA LEU A 19 11.10 4.53 8.00
C LEU A 19 11.97 5.71 8.43
N ALA A 20 11.98 6.79 7.65
CA ALA A 20 12.72 8.00 7.98
C ALA A 20 12.27 8.57 9.34
N LYS A 21 10.97 8.62 9.59
CA LYS A 21 10.40 9.04 10.88
C LYS A 21 10.83 8.09 12.00
N GLY A 22 10.75 6.78 11.79
CA GLY A 22 11.13 5.77 12.79
C GLY A 22 12.61 5.82 13.16
N LEU A 23 13.51 5.93 12.19
CA LEU A 23 14.95 6.01 12.43
C LEU A 23 15.32 7.33 13.15
N ARG A 24 14.75 8.46 12.72
CA ARG A 24 14.97 9.76 13.38
C ARG A 24 14.47 9.75 14.83
N ALA A 25 13.35 9.11 15.13
CA ALA A 25 12.87 8.94 16.49
C ALA A 25 13.81 8.10 17.39
N ARG A 26 14.70 7.29 16.78
CA ARG A 26 15.76 6.54 17.43
C ARG A 26 17.13 7.27 17.42
N GLY A 27 17.14 8.59 17.14
CA GLY A 27 18.34 9.42 17.12
C GLY A 27 19.26 9.20 15.92
N LYS A 28 18.83 8.49 14.87
CA LYS A 28 19.63 8.27 13.67
C LYS A 28 19.53 9.44 12.71
N THR A 29 20.66 9.80 12.12
CA THR A 29 20.73 10.78 11.05
C THR A 29 20.36 10.14 9.73
N VAL A 30 19.44 10.77 8.98
CA VAL A 30 18.98 10.23 7.69
C VAL A 30 18.97 11.28 6.60
N ARG A 31 19.13 10.83 5.35
CA ARG A 31 18.75 11.55 4.14
C ARG A 31 17.77 10.69 3.36
N VAL A 32 16.83 11.33 2.70
CA VAL A 32 15.86 10.66 1.82
C VAL A 32 16.02 11.24 0.43
N VAL A 33 16.30 10.39 -0.55
CA VAL A 33 16.37 10.79 -1.97
C VAL A 33 15.12 10.31 -2.69
N ASP A 34 14.49 11.22 -3.45
CA ASP A 34 13.26 10.93 -4.19
C ASP A 34 13.10 11.87 -5.40
N ASP A 35 12.63 11.33 -6.51
CA ASP A 35 12.55 12.03 -7.81
C ASP A 35 11.27 12.87 -8.01
N GLY A 36 10.57 13.18 -6.92
CA GLY A 36 9.40 14.06 -6.96
C GLY A 36 8.05 13.39 -6.79
N TRP A 37 7.99 12.06 -6.58
CA TRP A 37 6.87 11.29 -6.01
C TRP A 37 5.49 11.36 -6.68
N LYS A 38 5.30 12.12 -7.74
CA LYS A 38 3.98 12.42 -8.34
C LYS A 38 3.20 11.18 -8.78
N SER A 39 3.89 10.13 -9.19
CA SER A 39 3.31 8.90 -9.75
C SER A 39 3.57 7.67 -8.87
N SER A 40 4.02 7.83 -7.63
CA SER A 40 4.31 6.68 -6.78
C SER A 40 3.05 5.86 -6.47
N ALA A 41 3.20 4.53 -6.36
CA ALA A 41 2.11 3.65 -5.96
C ALA A 41 1.40 4.11 -4.67
N SER A 42 2.13 4.76 -3.75
CA SER A 42 1.58 5.29 -2.50
C SER A 42 0.66 6.49 -2.71
N GLN A 43 0.89 7.32 -3.73
CA GLN A 43 0.00 8.42 -4.10
C GLN A 43 -1.26 7.93 -4.81
N VAL A 44 -1.12 6.87 -5.60
CA VAL A 44 -2.21 6.28 -6.37
C VAL A 44 -3.07 5.35 -5.52
N ALA A 45 -2.53 4.77 -4.46
CA ALA A 45 -3.26 3.85 -3.60
C ALA A 45 -4.50 4.49 -2.94
N ALA A 46 -5.55 3.69 -2.78
CA ALA A 46 -6.77 4.13 -2.10
C ALA A 46 -6.61 4.36 -0.59
N GLY A 47 -5.57 3.79 0.01
CA GLY A 47 -5.38 3.85 1.46
C GLY A 47 -6.31 2.94 2.26
N LEU A 48 -6.90 1.92 1.64
CA LEU A 48 -7.87 1.04 2.29
C LEU A 48 -7.20 -0.02 3.16
N MET A 49 -7.83 -0.30 4.30
CA MET A 49 -7.53 -1.46 5.16
C MET A 49 -8.75 -2.36 5.21
N THR A 50 -8.62 -3.60 4.75
CA THR A 50 -9.70 -4.59 4.78
C THR A 50 -9.18 -5.92 5.29
N PRO A 51 -9.90 -6.60 6.20
CA PRO A 51 -9.45 -7.87 6.79
C PRO A 51 -9.48 -9.02 5.78
N LEU A 52 -10.57 -9.12 5.04
CA LEU A 52 -10.85 -10.22 4.12
C LEU A 52 -10.72 -9.75 2.67
N THR A 53 -9.85 -10.39 1.90
CA THR A 53 -9.49 -9.97 0.54
C THR A 53 -9.62 -11.11 -0.48
N GLY A 54 -9.59 -10.76 -1.78
CA GLY A 54 -9.68 -11.71 -2.89
C GLY A 54 -11.03 -12.43 -3.01
N ARG A 55 -11.27 -13.17 -4.09
CA ARG A 55 -12.52 -13.91 -4.33
C ARG A 55 -12.84 -14.98 -3.26
N ARG A 56 -11.81 -15.43 -2.53
CA ARG A 56 -11.97 -16.48 -1.50
C ARG A 56 -12.24 -15.95 -0.11
N PHE A 57 -12.38 -14.63 0.09
CA PHE A 57 -12.52 -14.03 1.42
C PHE A 57 -11.41 -14.51 2.37
N THR A 58 -10.15 -14.40 1.90
CA THR A 58 -9.01 -14.84 2.69
C THR A 58 -8.66 -13.77 3.71
N LEU A 59 -8.61 -14.16 4.99
CA LEU A 59 -8.09 -13.31 6.05
C LEU A 59 -6.59 -13.12 5.85
N THR A 60 -6.14 -11.89 5.90
CA THR A 60 -4.70 -11.58 5.92
C THR A 60 -4.08 -12.21 7.16
N LYS A 61 -2.99 -12.97 7.00
CA LYS A 61 -2.25 -13.54 8.12
C LYS A 61 -1.86 -12.41 9.10
N ASP A 62 -1.98 -12.66 10.38
CA ASP A 62 -1.67 -11.72 11.48
C ASP A 62 -2.40 -10.37 11.40
N TYR A 63 -3.55 -10.32 10.69
CA TYR A 63 -4.31 -9.07 10.49
C TYR A 63 -4.64 -8.33 11.79
N PRO A 64 -5.04 -8.98 12.90
CA PRO A 64 -5.34 -8.28 14.14
C PRO A 64 -4.15 -7.45 14.64
N GLN A 65 -2.95 -8.03 14.64
CA GLN A 65 -1.72 -7.40 15.10
C GLN A 65 -1.26 -6.30 14.15
N LEU A 66 -1.26 -6.60 12.84
CA LEU A 66 -0.91 -5.65 11.80
C LEU A 66 -1.84 -4.42 11.84
N PHE A 67 -3.16 -4.66 11.95
CA PHE A 67 -4.16 -3.59 12.01
C PHE A 67 -4.02 -2.75 13.29
N ALA A 68 -3.78 -3.38 14.45
CA ALA A 68 -3.58 -2.67 15.71
C ALA A 68 -2.37 -1.74 15.65
N THR A 69 -1.23 -2.22 15.15
CA THR A 69 0.00 -1.44 14.96
C THR A 69 -0.24 -0.30 13.97
N ALA A 70 -0.90 -0.59 12.85
CA ALA A 70 -1.20 0.42 11.84
C ALA A 70 -2.17 1.49 12.36
N ARG A 71 -3.23 1.09 13.06
CA ARG A 71 -4.16 2.00 13.71
C ARG A 71 -3.44 2.95 14.66
N GLN A 72 -2.60 2.43 15.56
CA GLN A 72 -1.85 3.24 16.51
C GLN A 72 -0.96 4.28 15.80
N ALA A 73 -0.09 3.83 14.91
CA ALA A 73 0.88 4.69 14.23
C ALA A 73 0.22 5.77 13.35
N LEU A 74 -0.85 5.41 12.64
CA LEU A 74 -1.51 6.29 11.67
C LEU A 74 -2.57 7.20 12.31
N THR A 75 -3.09 6.86 13.50
CA THR A 75 -3.93 7.76 14.31
C THR A 75 -3.07 8.91 14.86
N VAL A 76 -1.87 8.61 15.35
CA VAL A 76 -0.91 9.65 15.81
C VAL A 76 -0.53 10.59 14.67
N ALA A 77 -0.49 10.10 13.43
CA ALA A 77 -0.24 10.91 12.24
C ALA A 77 -1.50 11.64 11.70
N GLU A 78 -2.64 11.52 12.38
CA GLU A 78 -3.94 12.14 12.01
C GLU A 78 -4.44 11.81 10.58
N VAL A 79 -4.06 10.67 10.06
CA VAL A 79 -4.44 10.20 8.71
C VAL A 79 -5.33 8.97 8.72
N PHE A 80 -5.55 8.35 9.87
CA PHE A 80 -6.37 7.15 10.04
C PHE A 80 -7.83 7.51 10.32
N ARG A 81 -8.74 6.91 9.55
CA ARG A 81 -10.19 7.05 9.76
C ARG A 81 -10.84 5.67 9.77
N PRO A 82 -11.49 5.24 10.87
CA PRO A 82 -12.36 4.06 10.85
C PRO A 82 -13.43 4.24 9.77
N LEU A 83 -13.54 3.29 8.86
CA LEU A 83 -14.54 3.31 7.80
C LEU A 83 -14.80 1.87 7.37
N ASP A 84 -16.01 1.40 7.63
CA ASP A 84 -16.39 0.03 7.31
C ASP A 84 -16.43 -0.21 5.80
N VAL A 85 -16.32 -1.47 5.40
CA VAL A 85 -16.35 -1.91 4.00
C VAL A 85 -17.57 -2.77 3.76
N TYR A 86 -18.49 -2.30 2.93
CA TYR A 86 -19.56 -3.14 2.42
C TYR A 86 -19.11 -3.86 1.16
N ARG A 87 -18.85 -5.15 1.31
CA ARG A 87 -18.42 -6.00 0.21
C ARG A 87 -19.60 -6.78 -0.35
N MET A 88 -20.05 -6.34 -1.53
CA MET A 88 -21.11 -7.00 -2.28
C MET A 88 -20.60 -8.33 -2.84
N PHE A 89 -21.39 -9.37 -2.74
CA PHE A 89 -21.11 -10.66 -3.35
C PHE A 89 -21.38 -10.59 -4.85
N VAL A 90 -20.48 -11.18 -5.65
CA VAL A 90 -20.58 -11.15 -7.12
C VAL A 90 -21.42 -12.32 -7.65
N ASP A 91 -21.52 -13.41 -6.88
CA ASP A 91 -22.20 -14.63 -7.24
C ASP A 91 -22.58 -15.45 -5.98
N GLU A 92 -23.34 -16.52 -6.18
CA GLU A 92 -23.79 -17.44 -5.14
C GLU A 92 -22.63 -18.16 -4.43
N GLU A 93 -21.58 -18.49 -5.18
CA GLU A 93 -20.38 -19.10 -4.61
C GLU A 93 -19.70 -18.16 -3.60
N GLN A 94 -19.61 -16.89 -3.95
CA GLN A 94 -19.00 -15.90 -3.07
C GLN A 94 -19.91 -15.62 -1.85
N ARG A 95 -21.24 -15.60 -2.01
CA ARG A 95 -22.19 -15.52 -0.90
C ARG A 95 -21.99 -16.68 0.07
N SER A 96 -21.98 -17.91 -0.44
CA SER A 96 -21.73 -19.10 0.39
C SER A 96 -20.40 -19.03 1.17
N LYS A 97 -19.34 -18.55 0.52
CA LYS A 97 -18.04 -18.33 1.19
C LYS A 97 -18.13 -17.26 2.27
N GLY A 98 -18.84 -16.15 2.00
CA GLY A 98 -19.05 -15.08 2.97
C GLY A 98 -19.77 -15.55 4.21
N LEU A 99 -20.84 -16.33 4.05
CA LEU A 99 -21.59 -16.96 5.16
C LEU A 99 -20.67 -17.84 6.01
N LYS A 100 -19.91 -18.75 5.39
CA LYS A 100 -18.96 -19.62 6.10
C LYS A 100 -17.89 -18.81 6.84
N ARG A 101 -17.45 -17.66 6.32
CA ARG A 101 -16.50 -16.80 7.01
C ARG A 101 -17.11 -16.08 8.20
N ALA A 102 -18.39 -15.73 8.17
CA ALA A 102 -19.08 -15.15 9.31
C ALA A 102 -19.20 -16.12 10.50
N GLU A 103 -19.20 -17.42 10.24
CA GLU A 103 -19.20 -18.47 11.26
C GLU A 103 -17.78 -18.88 11.70
N CYS A 104 -16.75 -18.51 10.93
CA CYS A 104 -15.36 -18.85 11.23
C CYS A 104 -14.82 -17.98 12.36
N GLY A 105 -14.43 -18.56 13.48
CA GLY A 105 -13.98 -17.85 14.68
C GLY A 105 -12.84 -16.84 14.44
N SER A 106 -11.94 -17.08 13.49
CA SER A 106 -10.87 -16.11 13.15
C SER A 106 -11.34 -14.95 12.26
N CYS A 107 -12.44 -15.10 11.51
CA CYS A 107 -12.98 -14.08 10.61
C CYS A 107 -14.14 -13.30 11.22
N GLN A 108 -14.93 -13.96 12.02
CA GLN A 108 -16.15 -13.43 12.65
C GLN A 108 -15.94 -12.07 13.35
N PRO A 109 -14.85 -11.81 14.09
CA PRO A 109 -14.65 -10.52 14.74
C PRO A 109 -14.57 -9.33 13.78
N PHE A 110 -14.31 -9.57 12.50
CA PHE A 110 -14.20 -8.53 11.47
C PHE A 110 -15.46 -8.36 10.62
N ILE A 111 -16.46 -9.24 10.79
CA ILE A 111 -17.71 -9.19 10.03
C ILE A 111 -18.82 -8.68 10.94
N ARG A 112 -19.32 -7.48 10.64
CA ARG A 112 -20.36 -6.84 11.45
C ARG A 112 -21.76 -7.28 11.09
N LYS A 113 -22.01 -7.51 9.79
CA LYS A 113 -23.33 -7.92 9.27
C LYS A 113 -23.14 -8.68 7.95
N ILE A 114 -23.97 -9.69 7.72
CA ILE A 114 -24.13 -10.32 6.41
C ILE A 114 -25.55 -10.05 5.93
N THR A 115 -25.69 -9.75 4.65
CA THR A 115 -26.96 -9.68 3.92
C THR A 115 -26.98 -10.73 2.83
N GLN A 116 -28.16 -11.23 2.47
CA GLN A 116 -28.29 -12.35 1.55
C GLN A 116 -29.09 -12.00 0.29
N HIS A 117 -29.80 -10.89 0.32
CA HIS A 117 -30.68 -10.46 -0.77
C HIS A 117 -30.41 -9.03 -1.18
N GLN A 118 -30.79 -8.72 -2.42
CA GLN A 118 -30.69 -7.37 -2.97
C GLN A 118 -31.45 -6.35 -2.11
N GLY A 119 -30.83 -5.22 -1.84
CA GLY A 119 -31.42 -4.09 -1.12
C GLY A 119 -31.61 -4.31 0.37
N GLU A 120 -31.25 -5.48 0.92
CA GLU A 120 -31.36 -5.78 2.35
C GLU A 120 -30.50 -4.84 3.21
N PHE A 121 -29.36 -4.40 2.67
CA PHE A 121 -28.50 -3.44 3.34
C PHE A 121 -28.89 -1.99 2.99
N ASP A 122 -29.00 -1.68 1.71
CA ASP A 122 -29.36 -0.37 1.15
C ASP A 122 -30.00 -0.53 -0.22
N ALA A 123 -31.25 -0.11 -0.35
CA ALA A 123 -32.03 -0.26 -1.60
C ALA A 123 -31.46 0.51 -2.78
N SER A 124 -30.57 1.47 -2.55
CA SER A 124 -29.87 2.22 -3.61
C SER A 124 -28.74 1.43 -4.29
N LEU A 125 -28.38 0.25 -3.74
CA LEU A 125 -27.26 -0.56 -4.22
C LEU A 125 -27.71 -1.74 -5.06
N THR A 126 -26.84 -2.17 -5.99
CA THR A 126 -27.03 -3.37 -6.82
C THR A 126 -26.24 -4.54 -6.22
N ASP A 127 -26.77 -5.10 -5.13
CA ASP A 127 -26.17 -6.19 -4.39
C ASP A 127 -27.02 -7.49 -4.49
N ALA A 128 -27.23 -7.96 -5.71
CA ALA A 128 -28.14 -9.07 -6.05
C ALA A 128 -27.97 -10.32 -5.17
N PHE A 129 -26.77 -10.60 -4.69
CA PHE A 129 -26.44 -11.71 -3.80
C PHE A 129 -26.22 -11.28 -2.35
N GLY A 130 -26.60 -10.03 -1.99
CA GLY A 130 -26.26 -9.43 -0.71
C GLY A 130 -24.79 -9.08 -0.57
N GLY A 131 -24.28 -9.02 0.67
CA GLY A 131 -22.92 -8.64 0.94
C GLY A 131 -22.49 -8.84 2.40
N ALA A 132 -21.24 -8.49 2.68
CA ALA A 132 -20.67 -8.49 4.02
C ALA A 132 -20.25 -7.07 4.42
N MET A 133 -20.81 -6.54 5.49
CA MET A 133 -20.27 -5.35 6.16
C MET A 133 -19.11 -5.79 7.04
N MET A 134 -17.92 -5.30 6.74
CA MET A 134 -16.70 -5.65 7.44
C MET A 134 -16.07 -4.43 8.11
N GLN A 135 -15.41 -4.67 9.24
CA GLN A 135 -14.54 -3.67 9.83
C GLN A 135 -13.46 -3.28 8.82
N GLY A 136 -13.25 -1.99 8.66
CA GLY A 136 -12.21 -1.45 7.79
C GLY A 136 -11.69 -0.12 8.28
N ALA A 137 -10.80 0.46 7.50
CA ALA A 137 -10.33 1.81 7.70
C ALA A 137 -9.88 2.42 6.37
N TRP A 138 -9.85 3.73 6.34
CA TRP A 138 -9.23 4.52 5.31
C TRP A 138 -8.06 5.33 5.88
N VAL A 139 -6.98 5.39 5.13
CA VAL A 139 -5.78 6.19 5.44
C VAL A 139 -5.60 7.23 4.34
N ASP A 140 -5.54 8.48 4.75
CA ASP A 140 -5.23 9.60 3.85
C ASP A 140 -3.73 9.60 3.50
N LEU A 141 -3.38 8.75 2.53
CA LEU A 141 -1.98 8.60 2.09
C LEU A 141 -1.41 9.88 1.46
N PRO A 142 -2.15 10.62 0.61
CA PRO A 142 -1.66 11.90 0.09
C PRO A 142 -1.27 12.88 1.21
N LYS A 143 -2.09 13.00 2.25
CA LYS A 143 -1.77 13.84 3.41
C LYS A 143 -0.54 13.33 4.15
N LEU A 144 -0.48 12.04 4.47
CA LEU A 144 0.67 11.44 5.16
C LEU A 144 1.99 11.71 4.42
N LEU A 145 1.99 11.53 3.11
CA LEU A 145 3.19 11.72 2.29
C LEU A 145 3.59 13.20 2.18
N ALA A 146 2.61 14.09 2.07
CA ALA A 146 2.85 15.53 2.01
C ALA A 146 3.43 16.05 3.34
N ASP A 147 2.85 15.64 4.47
CA ASP A 147 3.31 16.02 5.80
C ASP A 147 4.73 15.50 6.04
N ALA A 148 5.01 14.22 5.72
CA ALA A 148 6.34 13.64 5.85
C ALA A 148 7.37 14.37 4.97
N ARG A 149 6.99 14.77 3.74
CA ARG A 149 7.88 15.54 2.85
C ARG A 149 8.19 16.91 3.40
N ALA A 150 7.17 17.59 3.94
CA ALA A 150 7.36 18.91 4.57
C ALA A 150 8.29 18.81 5.78
N GLU A 151 8.10 17.83 6.65
CA GLU A 151 8.98 17.58 7.80
C GLU A 151 10.43 17.29 7.37
N LEU A 152 10.63 16.45 6.35
CA LEU A 152 11.95 16.11 5.83
C LEU A 152 12.64 17.32 5.20
N LYS A 153 11.92 18.16 4.45
CA LYS A 153 12.45 19.40 3.88
C LYS A 153 12.83 20.39 4.97
N ALA A 154 11.96 20.62 5.94
CA ALA A 154 12.23 21.53 7.07
C ALA A 154 13.45 21.10 7.88
N ALA A 155 13.68 19.81 8.04
CA ALA A 155 14.84 19.24 8.70
C ALA A 155 16.11 19.18 7.80
N GLY A 156 16.03 19.64 6.56
CA GLY A 156 17.11 19.53 5.58
C GLY A 156 17.48 18.09 5.22
N CYS A 157 16.56 17.12 5.42
CA CYS A 157 16.80 15.69 5.20
C CYS A 157 16.41 15.21 3.80
N MET A 158 15.75 16.05 2.99
CA MET A 158 15.26 15.69 1.66
C MET A 158 16.27 16.06 0.56
N ILE A 159 16.49 15.11 -0.37
CA ILE A 159 17.24 15.30 -1.61
C ILE A 159 16.26 15.03 -2.76
N GLU A 160 16.01 16.05 -3.56
CA GLU A 160 15.16 15.94 -4.74
C GLU A 160 16.01 15.62 -5.96
N ASP A 161 16.27 14.32 -6.18
CA ASP A 161 17.09 13.81 -7.29
C ASP A 161 16.67 12.38 -7.65
N ILE A 162 17.07 11.93 -8.83
CA ILE A 162 16.92 10.56 -9.28
C ILE A 162 18.07 9.73 -8.71
N PHE A 163 17.72 8.67 -7.97
CA PHE A 163 18.72 7.73 -7.47
C PHE A 163 19.06 6.70 -8.55
N GLU A 164 20.31 6.69 -8.97
CA GLU A 164 20.86 5.68 -9.88
C GLU A 164 21.75 4.70 -9.10
N PRO A 165 21.36 3.39 -9.02
CA PRO A 165 22.14 2.40 -8.25
C PRO A 165 23.59 2.26 -8.71
N GLU A 166 23.88 2.54 -9.97
CA GLU A 166 25.21 2.45 -10.58
C GLU A 166 26.16 3.55 -10.07
N GLU A 167 25.61 4.63 -9.51
CA GLU A 167 26.40 5.72 -8.91
C GLU A 167 26.81 5.44 -7.47
N MET A 168 26.31 4.33 -6.85
CA MET A 168 26.76 3.91 -5.53
C MET A 168 28.24 3.54 -5.55
N ARG A 169 28.95 3.90 -4.48
CA ARG A 169 30.34 3.50 -4.23
C ARG A 169 30.43 2.87 -2.85
N ASP A 170 30.72 1.58 -2.81
CA ASP A 170 30.91 0.84 -1.55
C ASP A 170 32.37 0.97 -1.12
N HIS A 171 32.59 1.54 0.05
CA HIS A 171 33.90 1.73 0.66
C HIS A 171 34.02 0.87 1.93
N PRO A 172 35.22 0.60 2.45
CA PRO A 172 35.38 -0.21 3.65
C PRO A 172 34.63 0.29 4.89
N ALA A 173 34.47 1.62 5.03
CA ALA A 173 33.86 2.25 6.20
C ALA A 173 32.38 2.67 5.97
N ASP A 174 32.01 3.01 4.73
CA ASP A 174 30.71 3.61 4.39
C ASP A 174 30.26 3.22 2.98
N ILE A 175 29.11 3.73 2.58
CA ILE A 175 28.63 3.66 1.20
C ILE A 175 28.26 5.07 0.75
N ALA A 176 28.78 5.50 -0.41
CA ALA A 176 28.61 6.85 -0.91
C ALA A 176 27.70 6.91 -2.15
N TRP A 177 26.96 8.03 -2.26
CA TRP A 177 26.18 8.39 -3.44
C TRP A 177 26.13 9.92 -3.58
N LYS A 178 26.58 10.48 -4.70
CA LYS A 178 26.54 11.91 -5.07
C LYS A 178 26.94 12.87 -3.91
N GLY A 179 28.06 12.58 -3.21
CA GLY A 179 28.56 13.43 -2.10
C GLY A 179 27.85 13.21 -0.76
N VAL A 180 26.98 12.22 -0.64
CA VAL A 180 26.42 11.69 0.61
C VAL A 180 27.17 10.43 0.98
N SER A 181 27.83 10.42 2.15
CA SER A 181 28.39 9.22 2.79
C SER A 181 27.41 8.70 3.83
N ALA A 182 27.08 7.42 3.79
CA ALA A 182 26.12 6.80 4.69
C ALA A 182 26.66 5.50 5.29
N GLY A 183 26.31 5.21 6.53
CA GLY A 183 26.56 3.91 7.15
C GLY A 183 25.80 2.76 6.44
N GLY A 184 24.67 3.07 5.82
CA GLY A 184 23.92 2.15 4.97
C GLY A 184 22.93 2.85 4.03
N ILE A 185 22.59 2.20 2.91
CA ILE A 185 21.54 2.62 1.99
C ILE A 185 20.35 1.69 2.10
N ILE A 186 19.13 2.24 2.17
CA ILE A 186 17.90 1.47 2.33
C ILE A 186 16.96 1.71 1.16
N PHE A 187 16.68 0.67 0.38
CA PHE A 187 15.80 0.74 -0.79
C PHE A 187 14.33 0.67 -0.38
N CYS A 188 13.61 1.78 -0.57
CA CYS A 188 12.16 1.96 -0.38
C CYS A 188 11.48 2.47 -1.66
N ASP A 189 12.08 2.24 -2.82
CA ASP A 189 11.79 2.84 -4.12
C ASP A 189 10.66 2.14 -4.91
N GLY A 190 9.86 1.34 -4.22
CA GLY A 190 8.70 0.67 -4.81
C GLY A 190 9.09 -0.33 -5.89
N TYR A 191 8.37 -0.32 -7.01
CA TYR A 191 8.61 -1.30 -8.09
C TYR A 191 9.92 -1.07 -8.86
N LYS A 192 10.59 0.06 -8.67
CA LYS A 192 11.88 0.34 -9.32
C LYS A 192 12.94 -0.69 -8.92
N SER A 193 12.92 -1.17 -7.67
CA SER A 193 13.77 -2.28 -7.22
C SER A 193 13.57 -3.59 -7.98
N ALA A 194 12.40 -3.80 -8.60
CA ALA A 194 12.16 -4.98 -9.44
C ALA A 194 12.78 -4.85 -10.85
N LEU A 195 13.10 -3.63 -11.27
CA LEU A 195 13.60 -3.33 -12.59
C LEU A 195 15.13 -3.20 -12.60
N ARG A 196 15.71 -2.66 -11.52
CA ARG A 196 17.14 -2.31 -11.48
C ARG A 196 17.72 -2.38 -10.06
N GLY A 197 19.04 -2.31 -9.97
CA GLY A 197 19.76 -2.27 -8.71
C GLY A 197 19.94 -3.62 -8.03
N PRO A 198 20.40 -3.63 -6.77
CA PRO A 198 20.87 -4.83 -6.08
C PRO A 198 19.77 -5.87 -5.82
N PHE A 199 18.52 -5.45 -5.76
CA PHE A 199 17.39 -6.31 -5.40
C PHE A 199 16.52 -6.76 -6.58
N LYS A 200 16.93 -6.49 -7.83
CA LYS A 200 16.14 -6.81 -9.04
C LYS A 200 15.82 -8.31 -9.22
N ASN A 201 16.66 -9.18 -8.66
CA ASN A 201 16.52 -10.63 -8.80
C ASN A 201 15.66 -11.29 -7.70
N LEU A 202 15.07 -10.51 -6.80
CA LEU A 202 14.11 -11.04 -5.84
C LEU A 202 12.82 -11.47 -6.55
N ALA A 203 12.01 -12.29 -5.87
CA ALA A 203 10.76 -12.78 -6.45
C ALA A 203 9.67 -11.70 -6.45
N TRP A 204 9.85 -10.70 -7.29
CA TRP A 204 8.89 -9.66 -7.56
C TRP A 204 7.74 -10.12 -8.44
N GLN A 205 6.57 -9.55 -8.21
CA GLN A 205 5.39 -9.70 -9.05
C GLN A 205 4.64 -8.36 -9.15
N PRO A 206 5.30 -7.31 -9.66
CA PRO A 206 4.70 -5.98 -9.70
C PRO A 206 3.43 -5.97 -10.55
N ALA A 207 2.49 -5.10 -10.20
CA ALA A 207 1.22 -5.00 -10.91
C ALA A 207 0.73 -3.55 -10.97
N LYS A 208 0.48 -3.07 -12.18
CA LYS A 208 -0.14 -1.78 -12.44
C LYS A 208 -1.59 -1.77 -11.98
N GLY A 209 -2.04 -0.63 -11.47
CA GLY A 209 -3.43 -0.36 -11.15
C GLY A 209 -3.77 1.09 -11.41
N GLU A 210 -4.99 1.32 -11.89
CA GLU A 210 -5.50 2.65 -12.21
C GLU A 210 -6.66 3.01 -11.29
N ALA A 211 -6.83 4.30 -11.00
CA ALA A 211 -7.89 4.84 -10.18
C ALA A 211 -8.39 6.17 -10.71
N LEU A 212 -9.66 6.46 -10.48
CA LEU A 212 -10.31 7.72 -10.80
C LEU A 212 -10.64 8.50 -9.52
N ASN A 213 -10.41 9.81 -9.56
CA ASN A 213 -11.12 10.75 -8.71
C ASN A 213 -12.29 11.28 -9.51
N ILE A 214 -13.49 11.27 -8.93
CA ILE A 214 -14.72 11.64 -9.62
C ILE A 214 -15.62 12.48 -8.73
N THR A 215 -16.51 13.25 -9.35
CA THR A 215 -17.71 13.79 -8.72
C THR A 215 -18.93 13.04 -9.24
N SER A 216 -19.92 12.81 -8.38
CA SER A 216 -21.13 12.07 -8.71
C SER A 216 -22.28 12.46 -7.80
N ASN A 217 -23.50 12.36 -8.32
CA ASN A 217 -24.74 12.44 -7.56
C ASN A 217 -25.13 11.11 -6.87
N ALA A 218 -24.24 10.12 -6.92
CA ALA A 218 -24.46 8.83 -6.26
C ALA A 218 -24.66 9.00 -4.75
N PRO A 219 -25.58 8.25 -4.12
CA PRO A 219 -25.77 8.25 -2.68
C PRO A 219 -24.47 7.90 -1.93
N GLN A 220 -24.07 8.73 -0.97
CA GLN A 220 -22.87 8.50 -0.16
C GLN A 220 -23.24 7.97 1.21
N GLY A 221 -22.93 6.71 1.47
CA GLY A 221 -22.94 6.12 2.81
C GLY A 221 -21.61 6.35 3.54
N ALA A 222 -21.60 6.13 4.86
CA ALA A 222 -20.39 6.14 5.69
C ALA A 222 -19.64 4.79 5.62
N PHE A 223 -19.41 4.27 4.43
CA PHE A 223 -18.75 2.99 4.19
C PHE A 223 -18.13 2.96 2.78
N ILE A 224 -17.12 2.12 2.62
CA ILE A 224 -16.46 1.84 1.35
C ILE A 224 -17.28 0.77 0.63
N LEU A 225 -17.61 0.99 -0.65
CA LEU A 225 -18.16 -0.06 -1.50
C LEU A 225 -17.05 -0.92 -2.09
N ASN A 226 -17.23 -2.23 -2.10
CA ASN A 226 -16.27 -3.17 -2.67
C ASN A 226 -16.98 -4.29 -3.45
N ARG A 227 -16.66 -4.41 -4.74
CA ARG A 227 -17.07 -5.51 -5.63
C ARG A 227 -16.14 -5.51 -6.84
N GLU A 228 -15.22 -6.47 -6.94
CA GLU A 228 -14.19 -6.53 -8.00
C GLU A 228 -13.31 -5.26 -8.13
N GLY A 229 -13.57 -4.28 -7.35
CA GLY A 229 -12.92 -2.99 -7.19
C GLY A 229 -13.44 -2.34 -5.93
N TRP A 230 -13.22 -1.05 -5.79
CA TRP A 230 -13.67 -0.28 -4.63
C TRP A 230 -14.16 1.10 -5.04
N ALA A 231 -15.08 1.66 -4.25
CA ALA A 231 -15.45 3.06 -4.32
C ALA A 231 -15.44 3.65 -2.90
N LEU A 232 -14.61 4.66 -2.72
CA LEU A 232 -14.36 5.36 -1.46
C LEU A 232 -15.09 6.70 -1.49
N PRO A 233 -16.08 6.94 -0.62
CA PRO A 233 -16.73 8.24 -0.48
C PRO A 233 -15.80 9.23 0.24
N LEU A 234 -15.61 10.42 -0.35
CA LEU A 234 -14.78 11.49 0.21
C LEU A 234 -15.59 12.69 0.71
N GLY A 235 -16.93 12.55 0.71
CA GLY A 235 -17.86 13.61 1.09
C GLY A 235 -18.09 14.64 -0.03
N GLY A 236 -19.24 15.33 0.03
CA GLY A 236 -19.61 16.39 -0.92
C GLY A 236 -19.71 15.93 -2.39
N GLY A 237 -20.22 14.73 -2.62
CA GLY A 237 -20.32 14.14 -3.96
C GLY A 237 -18.99 13.66 -4.55
N ARG A 238 -17.88 13.82 -3.86
CA ARG A 238 -16.56 13.35 -4.30
C ARG A 238 -16.34 11.89 -3.96
N TRP A 239 -15.75 11.17 -4.93
CA TRP A 239 -15.41 9.77 -4.79
C TRP A 239 -14.02 9.48 -5.34
N ARG A 240 -13.41 8.45 -4.81
CA ARG A 240 -12.26 7.80 -5.44
C ARG A 240 -12.63 6.35 -5.74
N THR A 241 -12.37 5.87 -6.97
CA THR A 241 -12.73 4.51 -7.38
C THR A 241 -11.59 3.85 -8.15
N GLY A 242 -11.46 2.54 -7.99
CA GLY A 242 -10.45 1.70 -8.62
C GLY A 242 -10.76 0.22 -8.32
N THR A 243 -10.02 -0.72 -8.75
CA THR A 243 -8.77 -0.67 -9.51
C THR A 243 -8.75 -1.86 -10.45
N ASN A 244 -7.80 -1.91 -11.37
CA ASN A 244 -7.48 -3.09 -12.18
C ASN A 244 -6.18 -3.75 -11.68
N TRP A 245 -5.83 -4.87 -12.31
CA TRP A 245 -4.57 -5.57 -12.17
C TRP A 245 -4.03 -5.85 -13.58
N GLN A 246 -2.80 -5.37 -13.84
CA GLN A 246 -2.13 -5.52 -15.12
C GLN A 246 -0.65 -5.82 -14.85
N TRP A 247 -0.14 -6.89 -15.42
CA TRP A 247 1.21 -7.41 -15.14
C TRP A 247 2.19 -7.26 -16.30
N ASP A 248 1.68 -7.05 -17.50
CA ASP A 248 2.40 -6.95 -18.77
C ASP A 248 2.80 -5.53 -19.16
N GLN A 249 2.17 -4.52 -18.58
CA GLN A 249 2.45 -3.11 -18.82
C GLN A 249 2.71 -2.39 -17.48
N LEU A 250 3.97 -2.30 -17.10
CA LEU A 250 4.41 -1.75 -15.82
C LEU A 250 4.87 -0.30 -15.96
N ASP A 251 3.96 0.57 -16.39
CA ASP A 251 4.15 2.02 -16.45
C ASP A 251 3.13 2.76 -15.56
N GLU A 252 3.30 4.06 -15.43
CA GLU A 252 2.46 4.93 -14.61
C GLU A 252 1.49 5.76 -15.46
N THR A 253 1.26 5.36 -16.73
CA THR A 253 0.39 6.06 -17.67
C THR A 253 -1.03 5.49 -17.63
N PRO A 254 -2.06 6.27 -17.27
CA PRO A 254 -3.44 5.81 -17.31
C PRO A 254 -3.93 5.55 -18.75
N THR A 255 -4.92 4.65 -18.91
CA THR A 255 -5.46 4.27 -20.21
C THR A 255 -6.95 4.57 -20.37
N GLU A 256 -7.40 5.09 -21.51
CA GLU A 256 -8.82 5.40 -21.75
C GLU A 256 -9.70 4.14 -21.67
N ALA A 257 -9.19 3.00 -22.10
CA ALA A 257 -9.91 1.73 -21.99
C ALA A 257 -10.19 1.36 -20.52
N GLN A 258 -9.25 1.62 -19.62
CA GLN A 258 -9.45 1.35 -18.21
C GLN A 258 -10.34 2.40 -17.53
N LYS A 259 -10.25 3.67 -17.94
CA LYS A 259 -11.14 4.73 -17.48
C LYS A 259 -12.61 4.37 -17.72
N THR A 260 -12.94 3.95 -18.95
CA THR A 260 -14.30 3.51 -19.31
C THR A 260 -14.78 2.36 -18.42
N LYS A 261 -13.92 1.35 -18.18
CA LYS A 261 -14.25 0.21 -17.31
C LYS A 261 -14.47 0.63 -15.86
N LEU A 262 -13.66 1.57 -15.33
CA LEU A 262 -13.79 2.05 -13.96
C LEU A 262 -15.06 2.88 -13.77
N ILE A 263 -15.46 3.70 -14.76
CA ILE A 263 -16.73 4.44 -14.74
C ILE A 263 -17.91 3.45 -14.72
N ALA A 264 -17.94 2.49 -15.64
CA ALA A 264 -19.00 1.49 -15.71
C ALA A 264 -19.09 0.67 -14.41
N ARG A 265 -17.95 0.30 -13.81
CA ARG A 265 -17.91 -0.40 -12.52
C ARG A 265 -18.48 0.46 -11.40
N PHE A 266 -18.12 1.75 -11.33
CA PHE A 266 -18.64 2.66 -10.32
C PHE A 266 -20.15 2.80 -10.46
N GLN A 267 -20.68 3.07 -11.66
CA GLN A 267 -22.12 3.14 -11.92
C GLN A 267 -22.84 1.84 -11.56
N GLY A 268 -22.21 0.70 -11.82
CA GLY A 268 -22.74 -0.63 -11.49
C GLY A 268 -22.88 -0.94 -9.98
N TYR A 269 -22.39 -0.10 -9.07
CA TYR A 269 -22.68 -0.24 -7.65
C TYR A 269 -24.11 0.17 -7.31
N PHE A 270 -24.77 0.99 -8.12
CA PHE A 270 -26.02 1.64 -7.78
C PHE A 270 -27.20 1.10 -8.61
N ALA A 271 -28.35 0.96 -7.95
CA ALA A 271 -29.57 0.46 -8.58
C ALA A 271 -30.19 1.43 -9.59
N HIS A 272 -29.88 2.72 -9.48
CA HIS A 272 -30.33 3.75 -10.39
C HIS A 272 -29.14 4.41 -11.09
N PRO A 273 -29.34 4.93 -12.30
CA PRO A 273 -28.28 5.65 -13.04
C PRO A 273 -27.72 6.82 -12.24
N VAL A 274 -26.40 6.90 -12.18
CA VAL A 274 -25.67 8.00 -11.53
C VAL A 274 -24.75 8.71 -12.52
N GLY A 275 -24.69 10.03 -12.43
CA GLY A 275 -23.75 10.84 -13.21
C GLY A 275 -22.32 10.66 -12.68
N VAL A 276 -21.33 10.75 -13.57
CA VAL A 276 -19.91 10.65 -13.24
C VAL A 276 -19.12 11.68 -14.03
N ASP A 277 -18.51 12.62 -13.31
CA ASP A 277 -17.53 13.55 -13.85
C ASP A 277 -16.14 13.18 -13.36
N VAL A 278 -15.22 12.84 -14.25
CA VAL A 278 -13.85 12.46 -13.92
C VAL A 278 -13.01 13.70 -13.69
N THR A 279 -12.52 13.88 -12.45
CA THR A 279 -11.66 15.02 -12.09
C THR A 279 -10.17 14.68 -12.14
N ALA A 280 -9.79 13.41 -12.00
CA ALA A 280 -8.43 12.91 -12.23
C ALA A 280 -8.43 11.43 -12.58
N HIS A 281 -7.47 11.01 -13.41
CA HIS A 281 -7.18 9.63 -13.74
C HIS A 281 -5.70 9.37 -13.49
N VAL A 282 -5.40 8.41 -12.63
CA VAL A 282 -4.04 8.13 -12.15
C VAL A 282 -3.73 6.65 -12.27
N ALA A 283 -2.46 6.33 -12.51
CA ALA A 283 -1.93 4.97 -12.54
C ALA A 283 -0.68 4.85 -11.67
N GLY A 284 -0.45 3.65 -11.13
CA GLY A 284 0.75 3.36 -10.36
C GLY A 284 1.03 1.87 -10.30
N VAL A 285 2.30 1.51 -10.11
CA VAL A 285 2.75 0.12 -10.09
C VAL A 285 2.99 -0.33 -8.65
N ARG A 286 2.20 -1.30 -8.19
CA ARG A 286 2.35 -1.90 -6.87
C ARG A 286 3.60 -2.75 -6.83
N PRO A 287 4.48 -2.60 -5.85
CA PRO A 287 5.62 -3.48 -5.64
C PRO A 287 5.14 -4.80 -4.96
N CYS A 288 4.44 -5.63 -5.71
CA CYS A 288 4.00 -6.93 -5.19
C CYS A 288 5.15 -7.94 -5.21
N THR A 289 5.09 -8.89 -4.30
CA THR A 289 5.99 -10.03 -4.17
C THR A 289 5.25 -11.33 -4.43
N ALA A 290 5.93 -12.38 -4.84
CA ALA A 290 5.29 -13.64 -5.22
C ALA A 290 4.56 -14.33 -4.05
N ASP A 291 5.00 -14.11 -2.82
CA ASP A 291 4.42 -14.67 -1.60
C ASP A 291 3.54 -13.69 -0.80
N ASN A 292 3.36 -12.47 -1.31
CA ASN A 292 2.60 -11.40 -0.66
C ASN A 292 3.14 -10.94 0.71
N HIS A 293 4.42 -11.17 1.01
CA HIS A 293 5.11 -10.62 2.17
C HIS A 293 6.16 -9.59 1.73
N PRO A 294 6.36 -8.50 2.47
CA PRO A 294 7.39 -7.52 2.14
C PRO A 294 8.81 -8.11 2.20
N PHE A 295 9.76 -7.44 1.58
CA PHE A 295 11.17 -7.71 1.71
C PHE A 295 11.79 -6.75 2.72
N LEU A 296 12.38 -7.30 3.79
CA LEU A 296 13.07 -6.55 4.84
C LEU A 296 14.49 -7.12 5.06
N GLY A 297 15.42 -6.26 5.42
CA GLY A 297 16.75 -6.69 5.87
C GLY A 297 17.89 -6.28 4.95
N THR A 298 19.05 -6.93 5.11
CA THR A 298 20.30 -6.61 4.45
C THR A 298 20.53 -7.55 3.26
N HIS A 299 21.06 -7.00 2.17
CA HIS A 299 21.46 -7.76 0.99
C HIS A 299 22.47 -8.87 1.35
N PRO A 300 22.38 -10.08 0.79
CA PRO A 300 23.22 -11.21 1.18
C PRO A 300 24.72 -10.99 1.06
N THR A 301 25.16 -10.18 0.09
CA THR A 301 26.58 -9.94 -0.23
C THR A 301 27.02 -8.48 -0.10
N LEU A 302 26.10 -7.55 0.16
CA LEU A 302 26.36 -6.13 0.30
C LEU A 302 25.90 -5.68 1.69
N PRO A 303 26.79 -5.69 2.70
CA PRO A 303 26.42 -5.54 4.11
C PRO A 303 25.87 -4.16 4.49
N ARG A 304 26.09 -3.14 3.66
CA ARG A 304 25.56 -1.77 3.84
C ARG A 304 24.34 -1.46 2.98
N VAL A 305 23.85 -2.44 2.25
CA VAL A 305 22.69 -2.28 1.36
C VAL A 305 21.50 -3.02 1.94
N HIS A 306 20.44 -2.28 2.23
CA HIS A 306 19.25 -2.78 2.91
C HIS A 306 18.01 -2.53 2.07
N ILE A 307 16.94 -3.24 2.40
CA ILE A 307 15.63 -3.09 1.75
C ILE A 307 14.50 -3.06 2.77
N LEU A 308 13.54 -2.17 2.56
CA LEU A 308 12.19 -2.19 3.09
C LEU A 308 11.23 -1.91 1.94
N ASN A 309 10.73 -2.94 1.29
CA ASN A 309 9.96 -2.79 0.07
C ASN A 309 9.00 -3.99 -0.13
N GLY A 310 8.28 -4.03 -1.23
CA GLY A 310 7.42 -5.17 -1.52
C GLY A 310 6.09 -5.18 -0.74
N LEU A 311 5.60 -4.02 -0.31
CA LEU A 311 4.38 -3.90 0.50
C LEU A 311 3.09 -4.29 -0.25
N GLY A 312 3.14 -4.31 -1.59
CA GLY A 312 2.04 -4.73 -2.45
C GLY A 312 0.73 -3.93 -2.22
N PRO A 313 -0.43 -4.58 -2.42
CA PRO A 313 -1.72 -3.91 -2.31
C PRO A 313 -2.18 -3.66 -0.85
N ARG A 314 -1.45 -4.18 0.14
CA ARG A 314 -1.77 -4.08 1.57
C ARG A 314 -0.79 -3.19 2.32
N GLY A 315 -0.15 -2.25 1.63
CA GLY A 315 0.88 -1.40 2.20
C GLY A 315 0.45 -0.65 3.46
N THR A 316 -0.77 -0.13 3.51
CA THR A 316 -1.31 0.58 4.68
C THR A 316 -1.36 -0.27 5.95
N VAL A 317 -1.63 -1.56 5.81
CA VAL A 317 -1.67 -2.52 6.94
C VAL A 317 -0.26 -2.97 7.32
N TRP A 318 0.59 -3.25 6.33
CA TRP A 318 1.92 -3.80 6.55
C TRP A 318 2.97 -2.76 6.98
N ALA A 319 2.94 -1.55 6.39
CA ALA A 319 4.04 -0.61 6.51
C ALA A 319 4.42 -0.26 7.96
N PRO A 320 3.50 0.03 8.90
CA PRO A 320 3.90 0.37 10.25
C PRO A 320 4.63 -0.77 10.98
N THR A 321 4.16 -2.01 10.83
CA THR A 321 4.83 -3.18 11.41
C THR A 321 6.18 -3.44 10.75
N ALA A 322 6.25 -3.39 9.42
CA ALA A 322 7.48 -3.59 8.67
C ALA A 322 8.55 -2.52 9.02
N VAL A 323 8.12 -1.28 9.23
CA VAL A 323 9.00 -0.19 9.67
C VAL A 323 9.53 -0.45 11.08
N ASN A 324 8.66 -0.82 12.03
CA ASN A 324 9.08 -1.12 13.40
C ASN A 324 10.12 -2.24 13.42
N GLU A 325 9.91 -3.31 12.65
CA GLU A 325 10.85 -4.42 12.55
C GLU A 325 12.17 -4.00 11.89
N MET A 326 12.11 -3.21 10.81
CA MET A 326 13.31 -2.74 10.15
C MET A 326 14.13 -1.79 11.02
N VAL A 327 13.46 -0.91 11.77
CA VAL A 327 14.13 -0.02 12.75
C VAL A 327 14.80 -0.85 13.85
N ALA A 328 14.10 -1.81 14.43
CA ALA A 328 14.68 -2.70 15.47
C ALA A 328 15.84 -3.54 14.91
N TYR A 329 15.74 -4.01 13.66
CA TYR A 329 16.82 -4.72 12.99
C TYR A 329 18.07 -3.85 12.81
N LEU A 330 17.91 -2.63 12.28
CA LEU A 330 19.04 -1.75 11.98
C LEU A 330 19.68 -1.11 13.22
N VAL A 331 18.90 -0.87 14.28
CA VAL A 331 19.37 -0.14 15.47
C VAL A 331 19.72 -1.07 16.62
N ASP A 332 18.93 -2.13 16.83
CA ASP A 332 19.05 -3.01 17.99
C ASP A 332 19.59 -4.41 17.62
N GLY A 333 19.77 -4.70 16.32
CA GLY A 333 20.18 -6.03 15.86
C GLY A 333 19.11 -7.11 16.02
N CYS A 334 17.84 -6.72 16.22
CA CYS A 334 16.74 -7.67 16.32
C CYS A 334 16.53 -8.43 15.01
N PRO A 335 16.20 -9.75 15.03
CA PRO A 335 15.99 -10.50 13.81
C PRO A 335 14.71 -10.06 13.09
N ILE A 336 14.73 -10.06 11.75
CA ILE A 336 13.55 -9.91 10.89
C ILE A 336 12.72 -11.21 10.98
N ARG A 337 11.40 -11.11 11.00
CA ARG A 337 10.52 -12.29 10.88
C ARG A 337 10.84 -13.10 9.64
N PRO A 338 10.90 -14.44 9.69
CA PRO A 338 11.39 -15.28 8.57
C PRO A 338 10.65 -15.04 7.24
N GLU A 339 9.35 -14.82 7.27
CA GLU A 339 8.54 -14.59 6.07
C GLU A 339 8.77 -13.22 5.40
N CYS A 340 9.44 -12.29 6.07
CA CYS A 340 9.78 -10.99 5.51
C CYS A 340 11.29 -10.83 5.23
N ASP A 341 12.14 -11.72 5.75
CA ASP A 341 13.58 -11.63 5.53
C ASP A 341 13.90 -11.70 4.02
N VAL A 342 14.66 -10.74 3.55
CA VAL A 342 15.06 -10.66 2.12
C VAL A 342 15.82 -11.91 1.65
N ARG A 343 16.45 -12.63 2.57
CA ARG A 343 17.21 -13.86 2.31
C ARG A 343 16.34 -15.13 2.27
N ARG A 344 15.04 -15.02 2.54
CA ARG A 344 14.12 -16.16 2.56
C ARG A 344 14.10 -16.87 1.22
N LYS A 345 14.12 -18.20 1.25
CA LYS A 345 13.93 -19.04 0.05
C LYS A 345 12.44 -19.02 -0.31
N LEU A 346 12.09 -18.37 -1.40
CA LEU A 346 10.76 -18.48 -1.97
C LEU A 346 10.67 -19.81 -2.70
N SER A 347 9.85 -20.75 -2.21
CA SER A 347 9.41 -21.87 -3.03
C SER A 347 8.67 -21.27 -4.24
N ARG A 348 9.14 -21.54 -5.45
CA ARG A 348 8.39 -21.23 -6.67
C ARG A 348 7.07 -22.02 -6.61
N THR A 349 6.03 -21.43 -6.13
CA THR A 349 4.67 -21.90 -6.42
C THR A 349 4.41 -21.51 -7.87
N VAL A 350 4.69 -22.46 -8.77
CA VAL A 350 4.14 -22.45 -10.11
C VAL A 350 2.64 -22.67 -9.93
N GLY A 351 1.84 -21.65 -10.17
CA GLY A 351 0.39 -21.68 -10.17
C GLY A 351 -0.12 -21.03 -11.44
#